data_d53fa2f493e621e9cb44c88b00621ec3
#
_entry.id   d53fa2f493e621e9cb44c88b00621ec3
#
_cell.length_a   1.000
_cell.length_b   1.000
_cell.length_c   1.000
_cell.angle_alpha   90.00
_cell.angle_beta   90.00
_cell.angle_gamma   90.00
#
_symmetry.space_group_name_H-M   'P 1'
#
loop_
_entity.id
_entity.type
_entity.pdbx_description
1 polymer ?
#
loop_
_entity_poly.entity_id
_entity_poly.type
_entity_poly.pdbx_seq_one_letter_code
_entity_poly.pdbx_strand_id
1 'polypeptide(L)'
;MVYYLGLGAQLERAVYNFMLDEHMKEGYTEVLPPYIVNADSMYGTGQFPKFKEGVYQVNGEDMTLIPTAEVPLTNYYRGEVIPTEELPVYVTALTPSFRSEAGAAGRDTRGLIRMHQFNKVEMVKYTKPENSWDELEKMTANAENILKKLNLPYHVITLTTGDMSFTASETHDLELWMPAQNKYREVSSCSNCLDFQARRMHTQYRDENGKLQYVHTLNGSGLAVGRTVAAILENYQNADGSVTIPEVLVPYMHGVTKITKENAVPFRNKVNK
;
A
#
# COMPACT_ATOMS: atom_id res chain seq x y z
N MET A 1 3.98 -19.98 4.27
CA MET A 1 2.72 -19.34 4.71
C MET A 1 2.95 -18.70 6.06
N VAL A 2 2.37 -17.53 6.30
CA VAL A 2 2.43 -16.80 7.58
C VAL A 2 1.04 -16.77 8.18
N TYR A 3 0.96 -17.00 9.49
CA TYR A 3 -0.26 -16.88 10.28
C TYR A 3 0.01 -15.91 11.42
N TYR A 4 -0.82 -14.90 11.58
CA TYR A 4 -0.82 -14.03 12.75
C TYR A 4 -1.76 -14.61 13.80
N LEU A 5 -1.32 -14.70 15.05
CA LEU A 5 -2.09 -15.27 16.15
C LEU A 5 -2.20 -14.31 17.33
N GLY A 6 -3.36 -14.29 18.00
CA GLY A 6 -3.56 -13.54 19.24
C GLY A 6 -3.18 -12.05 19.09
N LEU A 7 -2.29 -11.57 19.93
CA LEU A 7 -1.82 -10.17 19.90
C LEU A 7 -1.08 -9.81 18.61
N GLY A 8 -0.45 -10.77 17.92
CA GLY A 8 0.13 -10.52 16.59
C GLY A 8 -0.92 -10.18 15.53
N ALA A 9 -2.06 -10.88 15.53
CA ALA A 9 -3.19 -10.57 14.64
C ALA A 9 -3.87 -9.23 15.02
N GLN A 10 -3.95 -8.94 16.32
CA GLN A 10 -4.47 -7.65 16.79
C GLN A 10 -3.54 -6.51 16.40
N LEU A 11 -2.22 -6.69 16.49
CA LEU A 11 -1.24 -5.69 16.07
C LEU A 11 -1.35 -5.38 14.56
N GLU A 12 -1.48 -6.40 13.70
CA GLU A 12 -1.69 -6.15 12.27
C GLU A 12 -2.97 -5.35 12.01
N ARG A 13 -4.07 -5.74 12.67
CA ARG A 13 -5.34 -5.01 12.58
C ARG A 13 -5.23 -3.57 13.13
N ALA A 14 -4.54 -3.38 14.23
CA ALA A 14 -4.28 -2.07 14.82
C ALA A 14 -3.51 -1.17 13.85
N VAL A 15 -2.48 -1.70 13.21
CA VAL A 15 -1.66 -0.96 12.23
C VAL A 15 -2.48 -0.50 11.04
N TYR A 16 -3.23 -1.38 10.38
CA TYR A 16 -3.98 -0.94 9.19
C TYR A 16 -5.19 -0.07 9.55
N ASN A 17 -5.87 -0.27 10.68
CA ASN A 17 -6.93 0.63 11.12
C ASN A 17 -6.39 2.03 11.41
N PHE A 18 -5.26 2.12 12.11
CA PHE A 18 -4.58 3.38 12.34
C PHE A 18 -4.21 4.10 11.02
N MET A 19 -3.67 3.38 10.04
CA MET A 19 -3.34 3.94 8.73
C MET A 19 -4.57 4.52 8.03
N LEU A 20 -5.67 3.76 7.98
CA LEU A 20 -6.93 4.22 7.37
C LEU A 20 -7.47 5.47 8.05
N ASP A 21 -7.53 5.46 9.39
CA ASP A 21 -8.04 6.60 10.16
C ASP A 21 -7.21 7.87 9.92
N GLU A 22 -5.89 7.73 9.81
CA GLU A 22 -5.02 8.87 9.50
C GLU A 22 -5.25 9.41 8.08
N HIS A 23 -5.35 8.55 7.08
CA HIS A 23 -5.61 9.00 5.71
C HIS A 23 -7.00 9.63 5.57
N MET A 24 -8.02 9.12 6.28
CA MET A 24 -9.33 9.78 6.29
C MET A 24 -9.26 11.21 6.90
N LYS A 25 -8.44 11.43 7.94
CA LYS A 25 -8.17 12.77 8.48
C LYS A 25 -7.46 13.69 7.49
N GLU A 26 -6.70 13.12 6.57
CA GLU A 26 -5.99 13.82 5.51
C GLU A 26 -6.86 14.07 4.26
N GLY A 27 -8.16 13.72 4.32
CA GLY A 27 -9.15 13.98 3.27
C GLY A 27 -9.39 12.85 2.29
N TYR A 28 -8.83 11.67 2.54
CA TYR A 28 -9.13 10.50 1.72
C TYR A 28 -10.48 9.90 2.07
N THR A 29 -11.23 9.48 1.04
CA THR A 29 -12.43 8.67 1.20
C THR A 29 -12.05 7.19 1.18
N GLU A 30 -12.46 6.45 2.21
CA GLU A 30 -12.27 5.00 2.26
C GLU A 30 -13.19 4.29 1.27
N VAL A 31 -12.64 3.34 0.52
CA VAL A 31 -13.35 2.51 -0.46
C VAL A 31 -13.11 1.04 -0.15
N LEU A 32 -14.13 0.21 -0.24
CA LEU A 32 -14.02 -1.25 -0.23
C LEU A 32 -14.15 -1.79 -1.67
N PRO A 33 -13.03 -1.94 -2.40
CA PRO A 33 -13.06 -2.32 -3.80
C PRO A 33 -13.12 -3.84 -3.98
N PRO A 34 -13.46 -4.34 -5.18
CA PRO A 34 -13.33 -5.76 -5.51
C PRO A 34 -11.85 -6.20 -5.51
N TYR A 35 -11.61 -7.46 -5.10
CA TYR A 35 -10.26 -8.07 -5.10
C TYR A 35 -9.98 -8.91 -6.34
N ILE A 36 -11.01 -9.13 -7.17
CA ILE A 36 -10.92 -9.83 -8.45
C ILE A 36 -11.36 -8.84 -9.52
N VAL A 37 -10.53 -8.68 -10.55
CA VAL A 37 -10.72 -7.71 -11.64
C VAL A 37 -10.49 -8.37 -12.99
N ASN A 38 -11.05 -7.79 -14.06
CA ASN A 38 -10.84 -8.25 -15.43
C ASN A 38 -9.51 -7.73 -16.04
N ALA A 39 -9.13 -8.25 -17.20
CA ALA A 39 -7.91 -7.85 -17.89
C ALA A 39 -7.89 -6.36 -18.26
N ASP A 40 -9.04 -5.78 -18.60
CA ASP A 40 -9.14 -4.36 -18.93
C ASP A 40 -8.74 -3.47 -17.75
N SER A 41 -9.12 -3.84 -16.53
CA SER A 41 -8.72 -3.12 -15.31
C SER A 41 -7.21 -3.20 -15.10
N MET A 42 -6.62 -4.37 -15.32
CA MET A 42 -5.17 -4.59 -15.25
C MET A 42 -4.41 -3.82 -16.34
N TYR A 43 -4.99 -3.70 -17.54
CA TYR A 43 -4.45 -2.90 -18.62
C TYR A 43 -4.51 -1.39 -18.30
N GLY A 44 -5.61 -0.94 -17.73
CA GLY A 44 -5.83 0.47 -17.38
C GLY A 44 -4.73 1.05 -16.51
N THR A 45 -4.28 0.32 -15.51
CA THR A 45 -3.20 0.74 -14.60
C THR A 45 -1.80 0.39 -15.10
N GLY A 46 -1.68 -0.32 -16.25
CA GLY A 46 -0.38 -0.71 -16.80
C GLY A 46 0.21 -2.00 -16.24
N GLN A 47 -0.54 -2.75 -15.43
CA GLN A 47 -0.09 -4.06 -14.96
C GLN A 47 0.03 -5.05 -16.14
N PHE A 48 -0.94 -5.02 -17.04
CA PHE A 48 -0.89 -5.79 -18.29
C PHE A 48 -0.42 -4.94 -19.47
N PRO A 49 0.28 -5.58 -20.43
CA PRO A 49 0.68 -6.99 -20.49
C PRO A 49 1.96 -7.33 -19.71
N LYS A 50 2.75 -6.34 -19.26
CA LYS A 50 4.14 -6.53 -18.81
C LYS A 50 4.27 -7.46 -17.59
N PHE A 51 3.37 -7.35 -16.60
CA PHE A 51 3.46 -8.08 -15.34
C PHE A 51 2.52 -9.28 -15.26
N LYS A 52 2.07 -9.82 -16.40
CA LYS A 52 1.11 -10.92 -16.45
C LYS A 52 1.57 -12.19 -15.72
N GLU A 53 2.87 -12.47 -15.70
CA GLU A 53 3.45 -13.62 -15.00
C GLU A 53 3.52 -13.42 -13.47
N GLY A 54 3.46 -12.17 -13.02
CA GLY A 54 3.55 -11.78 -11.61
C GLY A 54 2.23 -11.86 -10.83
N VAL A 55 1.13 -12.22 -11.47
CA VAL A 55 -0.22 -12.20 -10.88
C VAL A 55 -0.87 -13.59 -10.85
N TYR A 56 -1.87 -13.75 -9.98
CA TYR A 56 -2.71 -14.95 -9.94
C TYR A 56 -3.95 -14.74 -10.81
N GLN A 57 -4.12 -15.54 -11.85
CA GLN A 57 -5.30 -15.54 -12.72
C GLN A 57 -6.27 -16.65 -12.31
N VAL A 58 -7.57 -16.39 -12.46
CA VAL A 58 -8.61 -17.40 -12.26
C VAL A 58 -8.63 -18.31 -13.48
N ASN A 59 -8.50 -19.60 -13.27
CA ASN A 59 -8.42 -20.56 -14.37
C ASN A 59 -9.74 -20.61 -15.18
N GLY A 60 -9.62 -20.41 -16.49
CA GLY A 60 -10.77 -20.48 -17.42
C GLY A 60 -11.58 -19.19 -17.51
N GLU A 61 -11.18 -18.12 -16.81
CA GLU A 61 -11.88 -16.83 -16.83
C GLU A 61 -10.92 -15.68 -17.10
N ASP A 62 -11.46 -14.57 -17.63
CA ASP A 62 -10.71 -13.30 -17.79
C ASP A 62 -10.72 -12.51 -16.47
N MET A 63 -10.26 -13.15 -15.40
CA MET A 63 -10.27 -12.58 -14.06
C MET A 63 -8.91 -12.78 -13.38
N THR A 64 -8.51 -11.78 -12.60
CA THR A 64 -7.21 -11.72 -11.92
C THR A 64 -7.40 -11.26 -10.47
N LEU A 65 -6.69 -11.91 -9.53
CA LEU A 65 -6.56 -11.40 -8.15
C LEU A 65 -5.66 -10.16 -8.16
N ILE A 66 -6.11 -9.08 -7.53
CA ILE A 66 -5.38 -7.80 -7.54
C ILE A 66 -3.99 -7.92 -6.89
N PRO A 67 -2.92 -7.40 -7.53
CA PRO A 67 -1.60 -7.31 -6.92
C PRO A 67 -1.46 -6.09 -5.99
N THR A 68 -2.43 -5.18 -6.03
CA THR A 68 -2.51 -3.90 -5.30
C THR A 68 -3.91 -3.31 -5.46
N ALA A 69 -4.37 -2.57 -4.46
CA ALA A 69 -5.62 -1.80 -4.55
C ALA A 69 -5.54 -0.65 -5.57
N GLU A 70 -4.34 -0.26 -6.02
CA GLU A 70 -4.18 0.68 -7.13
C GLU A 70 -5.07 0.30 -8.33
N VAL A 71 -5.14 -1.00 -8.66
CA VAL A 71 -5.90 -1.45 -9.82
C VAL A 71 -7.39 -1.09 -9.72
N PRO A 72 -8.16 -1.57 -8.74
CA PRO A 72 -9.57 -1.22 -8.66
C PRO A 72 -9.81 0.25 -8.32
N LEU A 73 -8.98 0.87 -7.47
CA LEU A 73 -9.15 2.27 -7.10
C LEU A 73 -8.94 3.21 -8.29
N THR A 74 -7.89 2.98 -9.10
CA THR A 74 -7.62 3.84 -10.27
C THR A 74 -8.63 3.62 -11.39
N ASN A 75 -9.26 2.43 -11.46
CA ASN A 75 -10.34 2.16 -12.41
C ASN A 75 -11.73 2.63 -11.95
N TYR A 76 -11.87 3.22 -10.76
CA TYR A 76 -13.16 3.65 -10.22
C TYR A 76 -13.88 4.64 -11.13
N TYR A 77 -13.15 5.55 -11.75
CA TYR A 77 -13.68 6.53 -12.74
C TYR A 77 -13.37 6.14 -14.20
N ARG A 78 -13.20 4.84 -14.48
CA ARG A 78 -12.97 4.38 -15.85
C ARG A 78 -14.12 4.76 -16.79
N GLY A 79 -13.81 5.46 -17.90
CA GLY A 79 -14.78 5.90 -18.89
C GLY A 79 -15.62 7.11 -18.48
N GLU A 80 -15.27 7.75 -17.38
CA GLU A 80 -16.05 8.86 -16.83
C GLU A 80 -15.37 10.21 -17.01
N VAL A 81 -16.21 11.26 -16.94
CA VAL A 81 -15.77 12.65 -16.88
C VAL A 81 -16.03 13.15 -15.47
N ILE A 82 -14.97 13.29 -14.68
CA ILE A 82 -15.06 13.78 -13.29
C ILE A 82 -15.47 15.26 -13.31
N PRO A 83 -16.46 15.68 -12.50
CA PRO A 83 -16.77 17.10 -12.33
C PRO A 83 -15.53 17.87 -11.88
N THR A 84 -15.24 18.98 -12.56
CA THR A 84 -13.98 19.72 -12.36
C THR A 84 -13.84 20.30 -10.95
N GLU A 85 -14.97 20.61 -10.33
CA GLU A 85 -15.08 21.10 -8.96
C GLU A 85 -14.81 20.03 -7.89
N GLU A 86 -14.89 18.73 -8.25
CA GLU A 86 -14.57 17.62 -7.36
C GLU A 86 -13.06 17.32 -7.31
N LEU A 87 -12.29 17.79 -8.29
CA LEU A 87 -10.84 17.57 -8.33
C LEU A 87 -10.09 18.50 -7.37
N PRO A 88 -9.11 17.99 -6.62
CA PRO A 88 -8.60 16.62 -6.65
C PRO A 88 -9.47 15.64 -5.85
N VAL A 89 -9.63 14.42 -6.34
CA VAL A 89 -10.28 13.31 -5.62
C VAL A 89 -9.23 12.45 -4.94
N TYR A 90 -9.43 12.14 -3.65
CA TYR A 90 -8.56 11.28 -2.85
C TYR A 90 -9.34 10.05 -2.38
N VAL A 91 -8.84 8.86 -2.70
CA VAL A 91 -9.41 7.59 -2.24
C VAL A 91 -8.35 6.71 -1.61
N THR A 92 -8.75 5.93 -0.60
CA THR A 92 -7.87 4.96 0.07
C THR A 92 -8.60 3.64 0.27
N ALA A 93 -7.86 2.54 0.29
CA ALA A 93 -8.41 1.22 0.58
C ALA A 93 -7.39 0.34 1.29
N LEU A 94 -7.88 -0.46 2.24
CA LEU A 94 -7.19 -1.64 2.73
C LEU A 94 -7.61 -2.84 1.88
N THR A 95 -6.65 -3.51 1.25
CA THR A 95 -6.91 -4.77 0.55
C THR A 95 -5.80 -5.78 0.80
N PRO A 96 -6.12 -7.10 0.69
CA PRO A 96 -5.08 -8.06 0.38
C PRO A 96 -4.51 -7.75 -1.02
N SER A 97 -3.21 -7.98 -1.17
CA SER A 97 -2.49 -7.92 -2.44
C SER A 97 -1.94 -9.30 -2.73
N PHE A 98 -2.10 -9.77 -3.96
CA PHE A 98 -1.72 -11.13 -4.37
C PHE A 98 -0.62 -11.05 -5.43
N ARG A 99 0.56 -11.60 -5.12
CA ARG A 99 1.71 -11.62 -6.05
C ARG A 99 2.30 -13.01 -6.14
N SER A 100 2.52 -13.51 -7.37
CA SER A 100 3.09 -14.84 -7.58
C SER A 100 4.57 -14.92 -7.16
N GLU A 101 5.22 -13.76 -6.97
CA GLU A 101 6.64 -13.63 -6.66
C GLU A 101 7.54 -14.41 -7.66
N ALA A 102 7.09 -14.48 -8.92
CA ALA A 102 7.83 -15.13 -10.00
C ALA A 102 9.22 -14.48 -10.14
N GLY A 103 10.26 -15.30 -10.05
CA GLY A 103 11.64 -14.84 -10.10
C GLY A 103 12.24 -14.33 -8.79
N ALA A 104 11.47 -14.26 -7.70
CA ALA A 104 12.00 -13.90 -6.38
C ALA A 104 12.67 -15.11 -5.71
N ALA A 105 13.89 -15.44 -6.12
CA ALA A 105 14.72 -16.42 -5.42
C ALA A 105 15.63 -15.71 -4.41
N GLY A 106 15.59 -16.11 -3.12
CA GLY A 106 16.55 -15.58 -2.16
C GLY A 106 16.07 -15.50 -0.71
N ARG A 107 16.88 -14.83 0.14
CA ARG A 107 16.71 -14.75 1.59
C ARG A 107 15.41 -14.01 2.02
N ASP A 108 14.90 -13.13 1.20
CA ASP A 108 13.71 -12.28 1.49
C ASP A 108 12.39 -13.06 1.39
N THR A 109 12.38 -14.28 0.89
CA THR A 109 11.20 -15.16 0.81
C THR A 109 10.78 -15.79 2.14
N ARG A 110 11.48 -15.45 3.24
CA ARG A 110 11.15 -15.89 4.59
C ARG A 110 10.62 -14.73 5.43
N GLY A 111 9.74 -15.04 6.39
CA GLY A 111 9.14 -14.05 7.29
C GLY A 111 8.06 -13.19 6.65
N LEU A 112 8.00 -11.89 7.03
CA LEU A 112 6.95 -10.95 6.66
C LEU A 112 7.32 -10.01 5.50
N ILE A 113 8.55 -10.05 5.01
CA ILE A 113 9.07 -9.07 4.05
C ILE A 113 8.52 -9.31 2.65
N ARG A 114 8.41 -10.58 2.24
CA ARG A 114 7.95 -10.98 0.90
C ARG A 114 7.01 -12.17 1.00
N MET A 115 5.76 -11.96 0.65
CA MET A 115 4.69 -12.95 0.77
C MET A 115 3.83 -12.96 -0.50
N HIS A 116 3.22 -14.11 -0.82
CA HIS A 116 2.28 -14.25 -1.93
C HIS A 116 0.96 -13.50 -1.69
N GLN A 117 0.60 -13.30 -0.43
CA GLN A 117 -0.54 -12.50 0.00
C GLN A 117 -0.12 -11.63 1.19
N PHE A 118 -0.43 -10.34 1.15
CA PHE A 118 -0.18 -9.39 2.23
C PHE A 118 -1.21 -8.27 2.21
N ASN A 119 -1.45 -7.64 3.35
CA ASN A 119 -2.33 -6.49 3.44
C ASN A 119 -1.57 -5.20 3.13
N LYS A 120 -2.22 -4.30 2.38
CA LYS A 120 -1.70 -2.99 2.05
C LYS A 120 -2.81 -1.95 2.11
N VAL A 121 -2.54 -0.84 2.76
CA VAL A 121 -3.33 0.37 2.58
C VAL A 121 -2.79 1.10 1.37
N GLU A 122 -3.66 1.45 0.43
CA GLU A 122 -3.30 2.16 -0.79
C GLU A 122 -3.99 3.50 -0.85
N MET A 123 -3.28 4.49 -1.34
CA MET A 123 -3.78 5.84 -1.64
C MET A 123 -3.79 6.05 -3.14
N VAL A 124 -4.87 6.58 -3.69
CA VAL A 124 -4.97 7.00 -5.09
C VAL A 124 -5.53 8.41 -5.14
N LYS A 125 -4.97 9.22 -6.03
CA LYS A 125 -5.47 10.57 -6.33
C LYS A 125 -5.75 10.74 -7.81
N TYR A 126 -6.80 11.51 -8.09
CA TYR A 126 -7.07 12.04 -9.42
C TYR A 126 -6.99 13.56 -9.33
N THR A 127 -6.22 14.17 -10.21
CA THR A 127 -5.98 15.61 -10.13
C THR A 127 -5.87 16.25 -11.51
N LYS A 128 -5.97 17.56 -11.55
CA LYS A 128 -5.61 18.32 -12.75
C LYS A 128 -4.12 18.26 -13.00
N PRO A 129 -3.67 18.31 -14.27
CA PRO A 129 -2.24 18.25 -14.62
C PRO A 129 -1.37 19.23 -13.87
N GLU A 130 -1.82 20.48 -13.74
CA GLU A 130 -1.08 21.56 -13.08
C GLU A 130 -0.79 21.35 -11.60
N ASN A 131 -1.60 20.50 -10.93
CA ASN A 131 -1.49 20.24 -9.48
C ASN A 131 -0.76 18.93 -9.16
N SER A 132 -0.45 18.09 -10.15
CA SER A 132 -0.06 16.69 -9.90
C SER A 132 1.28 16.57 -9.16
N TRP A 133 2.20 17.50 -9.33
CA TRP A 133 3.48 17.51 -8.62
C TRP A 133 3.30 17.85 -7.13
N ASP A 134 2.52 18.88 -6.82
CA ASP A 134 2.17 19.22 -5.44
C ASP A 134 1.40 18.08 -4.76
N GLU A 135 0.58 17.37 -5.51
CA GLU A 135 -0.18 16.23 -5.00
C GLU A 135 0.71 15.00 -4.74
N LEU A 136 1.83 14.85 -5.47
CA LEU A 136 2.85 13.82 -5.16
C LEU A 136 3.54 14.13 -3.84
N GLU A 137 3.96 15.37 -3.63
CA GLU A 137 4.59 15.81 -2.38
C GLU A 137 3.64 15.60 -1.18
N LYS A 138 2.37 15.96 -1.32
CA LYS A 138 1.35 15.72 -0.30
C LYS A 138 1.14 14.22 -0.02
N MET A 139 1.09 13.37 -1.05
CA MET A 139 0.93 11.92 -0.89
C MET A 139 2.13 11.32 -0.16
N THR A 140 3.34 11.74 -0.52
CA THR A 140 4.57 11.34 0.18
C THR A 140 4.51 11.77 1.65
N ALA A 141 4.10 13.00 1.93
CA ALA A 141 3.94 13.51 3.31
C ALA A 141 2.87 12.72 4.10
N ASN A 142 1.79 12.26 3.46
CA ASN A 142 0.77 11.42 4.09
C ASN A 142 1.37 10.06 4.52
N ALA A 143 2.17 9.42 3.66
CA ALA A 143 2.87 8.19 3.99
C ALA A 143 3.90 8.41 5.13
N GLU A 144 4.67 9.49 5.08
CA GLU A 144 5.62 9.87 6.13
C GLU A 144 4.92 10.10 7.48
N ASN A 145 3.72 10.71 7.49
CA ASN A 145 2.95 10.98 8.71
C ASN A 145 2.68 9.69 9.50
N ILE A 146 2.38 8.58 8.84
CA ILE A 146 2.22 7.27 9.49
C ILE A 146 3.52 6.88 10.20
N LEU A 147 4.66 6.98 9.52
CA LEU A 147 5.97 6.60 10.07
C LEU A 147 6.40 7.49 11.22
N LYS A 148 6.17 8.80 11.09
CA LYS A 148 6.44 9.80 12.15
C LYS A 148 5.63 9.50 13.41
N LYS A 149 4.33 9.22 13.27
CA LYS A 149 3.45 8.90 14.39
C LYS A 149 3.78 7.56 15.04
N LEU A 150 4.24 6.59 14.25
CA LEU A 150 4.75 5.31 14.77
C LEU A 150 6.16 5.44 15.36
N ASN A 151 6.82 6.59 15.22
CA ASN A 151 8.19 6.83 15.66
C ASN A 151 9.18 5.75 15.17
N LEU A 152 9.08 5.39 13.89
CA LEU A 152 9.94 4.42 13.22
C LEU A 152 11.02 5.14 12.42
N PRO A 153 12.29 4.71 12.47
CA PRO A 153 13.36 5.28 11.65
C PRO A 153 13.14 4.98 10.17
N TYR A 154 13.16 6.00 9.34
CA TYR A 154 12.98 5.87 7.88
C TYR A 154 13.76 6.95 7.13
N HIS A 155 13.86 6.78 5.82
CA HIS A 155 14.25 7.82 4.89
C HIS A 155 13.37 7.81 3.64
N VAL A 156 13.39 8.90 2.89
CA VAL A 156 12.71 9.05 1.61
C VAL A 156 13.77 9.14 0.52
N ILE A 157 13.58 8.42 -0.57
CA ILE A 157 14.45 8.47 -1.74
C ILE A 157 13.62 8.73 -3.00
N THR A 158 14.14 9.52 -3.92
CA THR A 158 13.59 9.63 -5.27
C THR A 158 14.24 8.58 -6.15
N LEU A 159 13.43 7.75 -6.79
CA LEU A 159 13.92 6.67 -7.63
C LEU A 159 14.54 7.20 -8.93
N THR A 160 15.60 6.53 -9.38
CA THR A 160 16.15 6.73 -10.71
C THR A 160 15.24 6.12 -11.77
N THR A 161 15.37 6.58 -13.03
CA THR A 161 14.56 6.07 -14.14
C THR A 161 14.70 4.56 -14.40
N GLY A 162 15.80 3.94 -13.94
CA GLY A 162 16.03 2.51 -14.05
C GLY A 162 15.25 1.67 -13.03
N ASP A 163 14.86 2.29 -11.92
CA ASP A 163 14.18 1.62 -10.79
C ASP A 163 12.67 1.91 -10.75
N MET A 164 12.23 2.99 -11.41
CA MET A 164 10.82 3.36 -11.49
C MET A 164 9.99 2.38 -12.32
N SER A 165 8.69 2.28 -11.98
CA SER A 165 7.72 1.68 -12.88
C SER A 165 7.65 2.48 -14.19
N PHE A 166 7.51 1.79 -15.33
CA PHE A 166 7.34 2.46 -16.64
C PHE A 166 6.03 3.28 -16.74
N THR A 167 5.14 3.15 -15.79
CA THR A 167 3.88 3.91 -15.70
C THR A 167 4.05 5.24 -14.99
N ALA A 168 5.15 5.41 -14.25
CA ALA A 168 5.41 6.59 -13.42
C ALA A 168 6.40 7.54 -14.10
N SER A 169 6.20 8.83 -13.88
CA SER A 169 7.10 9.91 -14.27
C SER A 169 8.08 10.29 -13.15
N GLU A 170 7.64 10.15 -11.91
CA GLU A 170 8.45 10.31 -10.70
C GLU A 170 7.91 9.41 -9.61
N THR A 171 8.82 8.89 -8.79
CA THR A 171 8.48 8.01 -7.66
C THR A 171 9.34 8.34 -6.45
N HIS A 172 8.68 8.49 -5.30
CA HIS A 172 9.30 8.61 -3.99
C HIS A 172 9.07 7.33 -3.21
N ASP A 173 10.16 6.64 -2.84
CA ASP A 173 10.10 5.47 -1.96
C ASP A 173 10.41 5.88 -0.53
N LEU A 174 9.61 5.35 0.40
CA LEU A 174 9.87 5.43 1.83
C LEU A 174 10.41 4.10 2.29
N GLU A 175 11.57 4.11 2.91
CA GLU A 175 12.24 2.90 3.37
C GLU A 175 12.42 2.90 4.89
N LEU A 176 11.99 1.83 5.55
CA LEU A 176 12.10 1.60 6.99
C LEU A 176 13.39 0.90 7.36
N TRP A 177 14.01 1.36 8.44
CA TRP A 177 15.13 0.67 9.05
C TRP A 177 14.71 -0.66 9.68
N MET A 178 15.38 -1.74 9.27
CA MET A 178 15.16 -3.11 9.76
C MET A 178 16.42 -3.58 10.51
N PRO A 179 16.46 -3.50 11.84
CA PRO A 179 17.63 -3.83 12.66
C PRO A 179 18.18 -5.23 12.42
N ALA A 180 17.30 -6.24 12.31
CA ALA A 180 17.71 -7.63 12.09
C ALA A 180 18.42 -7.86 10.75
N GLN A 181 18.17 -7.00 9.75
CA GLN A 181 18.80 -7.06 8.44
C GLN A 181 19.92 -6.04 8.26
N ASN A 182 20.05 -5.10 9.20
CA ASN A 182 20.96 -3.96 9.14
C ASN A 182 20.85 -3.19 7.83
N LYS A 183 19.61 -2.91 7.39
CA LYS A 183 19.33 -2.14 6.16
C LYS A 183 17.94 -1.54 6.16
N TYR A 184 17.75 -0.57 5.27
CA TYR A 184 16.45 -0.01 4.95
C TYR A 184 15.67 -0.93 4.01
N ARG A 185 14.35 -0.95 4.16
CA ARG A 185 13.41 -1.70 3.32
C ARG A 185 12.24 -0.82 2.93
N GLU A 186 11.94 -0.80 1.64
CA GLU A 186 10.77 -0.12 1.10
C GLU A 186 9.49 -0.53 1.83
N VAL A 187 8.71 0.45 2.25
CA VAL A 187 7.39 0.28 2.88
C VAL A 187 6.30 1.02 2.15
N SER A 188 6.67 2.03 1.38
CA SER A 188 5.80 2.79 0.50
C SER A 188 6.53 3.19 -0.76
N SER A 189 5.79 3.31 -1.86
CA SER A 189 6.25 3.87 -3.12
C SER A 189 5.14 4.78 -3.63
N CYS A 190 5.37 6.09 -3.65
CA CYS A 190 4.44 7.11 -4.10
C CYS A 190 4.81 7.58 -5.50
N SER A 191 3.91 7.42 -6.46
CA SER A 191 4.19 7.66 -7.89
C SER A 191 3.20 8.64 -8.51
N ASN A 192 3.71 9.53 -9.36
CA ASN A 192 2.92 10.33 -10.28
C ASN A 192 2.96 9.68 -11.66
N CYS A 193 1.82 9.20 -12.12
CA CYS A 193 1.66 8.53 -13.42
C CYS A 193 1.26 9.49 -14.55
N LEU A 194 1.17 10.78 -14.27
CA LEU A 194 0.64 11.78 -15.19
C LEU A 194 -0.68 11.30 -15.83
N ASP A 195 -0.83 11.45 -17.13
CA ASP A 195 -2.02 11.02 -17.87
C ASP A 195 -1.96 9.57 -18.40
N PHE A 196 -0.89 8.83 -18.09
CA PHE A 196 -0.65 7.50 -18.67
C PHE A 196 -1.81 6.53 -18.41
N GLN A 197 -2.25 6.42 -17.16
CA GLN A 197 -3.35 5.56 -16.78
C GLN A 197 -4.69 6.13 -17.24
N ALA A 198 -4.89 7.44 -17.09
CA ALA A 198 -6.12 8.12 -17.51
C ALA A 198 -6.40 7.97 -19.00
N ARG A 199 -5.39 8.03 -19.87
CA ARG A 199 -5.55 7.76 -21.31
C ARG A 199 -6.00 6.33 -21.61
N ARG A 200 -5.50 5.35 -20.86
CA ARG A 200 -5.88 3.93 -21.01
C ARG A 200 -7.30 3.65 -20.51
N MET A 201 -7.74 4.39 -19.51
CA MET A 201 -9.06 4.22 -18.88
C MET A 201 -10.10 5.20 -19.39
N HIS A 202 -9.72 6.20 -20.20
CA HIS A 202 -10.57 7.30 -20.64
C HIS A 202 -11.17 8.09 -19.47
N THR A 203 -10.38 8.36 -18.44
CA THR A 203 -10.78 9.15 -17.29
C THR A 203 -10.42 10.62 -17.53
N GLN A 204 -11.42 11.47 -17.61
CA GLN A 204 -11.30 12.84 -18.09
C GLN A 204 -11.94 13.85 -17.14
N TYR A 205 -11.70 15.12 -17.38
CA TYR A 205 -12.42 16.26 -16.79
C TYR A 205 -12.59 17.35 -17.87
N ARG A 206 -13.39 18.39 -17.58
CA ARG A 206 -13.50 19.54 -18.48
C ARG A 206 -12.65 20.68 -17.97
N ASP A 207 -11.82 21.25 -18.85
CA ASP A 207 -11.05 22.44 -18.54
C ASP A 207 -11.93 23.70 -18.52
N GLU A 208 -11.34 24.84 -18.24
CA GLU A 208 -12.03 26.14 -18.14
C GLU A 208 -12.75 26.55 -19.44
N ASN A 209 -12.32 26.01 -20.59
CA ASN A 209 -12.93 26.22 -21.89
C ASN A 209 -13.96 25.15 -22.25
N GLY A 210 -14.29 24.25 -21.32
CA GLY A 210 -15.21 23.12 -21.52
C GLY A 210 -14.63 21.97 -22.34
N LYS A 211 -13.33 22.00 -22.67
CA LYS A 211 -12.67 20.95 -23.45
C LYS A 211 -12.31 19.77 -22.55
N LEU A 212 -12.50 18.55 -23.06
CA LEU A 212 -12.10 17.33 -22.36
C LEU A 212 -10.57 17.21 -22.31
N GLN A 213 -10.07 16.99 -21.10
CA GLN A 213 -8.67 16.73 -20.77
C GLN A 213 -8.56 15.45 -19.96
N TYR A 214 -7.44 14.74 -20.06
CA TYR A 214 -7.17 13.62 -19.17
C TYR A 214 -6.72 14.12 -17.80
N VAL A 215 -7.23 13.49 -16.73
CA VAL A 215 -6.69 13.71 -15.38
C VAL A 215 -5.29 13.13 -15.25
N HIS A 216 -4.52 13.60 -14.27
CA HIS A 216 -3.34 12.89 -13.78
C HIS A 216 -3.74 11.96 -12.64
N THR A 217 -3.14 10.77 -12.59
CA THR A 217 -3.34 9.81 -11.50
C THR A 217 -2.07 9.64 -10.70
N LEU A 218 -2.23 9.53 -9.39
CA LEU A 218 -1.15 9.23 -8.46
C LEU A 218 -1.56 8.03 -7.61
N ASN A 219 -0.60 7.21 -7.26
CA ASN A 219 -0.81 6.10 -6.34
C ASN A 219 0.35 5.99 -5.35
N GLY A 220 0.07 5.47 -4.17
CA GLY A 220 1.11 5.24 -3.16
C GLY A 220 0.62 4.35 -2.04
N SER A 221 1.53 3.55 -1.49
CA SER A 221 1.21 2.75 -0.31
C SER A 221 1.14 3.63 0.94
N GLY A 222 0.09 3.47 1.68
CA GLY A 222 -0.10 4.22 2.91
C GLY A 222 -0.33 3.38 4.19
N LEU A 223 0.37 2.25 4.46
CA LEU A 223 1.61 1.65 3.95
C LEU A 223 1.43 0.13 3.67
N ALA A 224 2.55 -0.57 3.38
CA ALA A 224 2.59 -2.04 3.39
C ALA A 224 2.51 -2.55 4.84
N VAL A 225 1.37 -3.13 5.23
CA VAL A 225 1.04 -3.45 6.64
C VAL A 225 2.04 -4.44 7.24
N GLY A 226 2.28 -5.58 6.58
CA GLY A 226 3.17 -6.62 7.11
C GLY A 226 4.61 -6.15 7.33
N ARG A 227 5.15 -5.29 6.44
CA ARG A 227 6.49 -4.71 6.62
C ARG A 227 6.53 -3.73 7.79
N THR A 228 5.47 -2.92 7.96
CA THR A 228 5.34 -2.01 9.10
C THR A 228 5.25 -2.78 10.41
N VAL A 229 4.47 -3.87 10.45
CA VAL A 229 4.41 -4.76 11.63
C VAL A 229 5.79 -5.36 11.94
N ALA A 230 6.50 -5.85 10.92
CA ALA A 230 7.85 -6.37 11.12
C ALA A 230 8.80 -5.31 11.70
N ALA A 231 8.75 -4.09 11.17
CA ALA A 231 9.56 -2.99 11.68
C ALA A 231 9.21 -2.61 13.14
N ILE A 232 7.92 -2.62 13.52
CA ILE A 232 7.51 -2.41 14.91
C ILE A 232 8.09 -3.52 15.80
N LEU A 233 7.93 -4.79 15.40
CA LEU A 233 8.44 -5.91 16.17
C LEU A 233 9.97 -5.85 16.38
N GLU A 234 10.72 -5.37 15.38
CA GLU A 234 12.17 -5.28 15.45
C GLU A 234 12.65 -4.02 16.21
N ASN A 235 12.06 -2.84 15.94
CA ASN A 235 12.52 -1.58 16.55
C ASN A 235 12.01 -1.38 17.99
N TYR A 236 10.90 -2.00 18.37
CA TYR A 236 10.29 -1.88 19.70
C TYR A 236 10.55 -3.10 20.60
N GLN A 237 11.43 -4.03 20.18
CA GLN A 237 11.83 -5.17 20.99
C GLN A 237 12.70 -4.71 22.15
N ASN A 238 12.38 -5.21 23.35
CA ASN A 238 13.14 -4.97 24.57
C ASN A 238 14.16 -6.08 24.84
N ALA A 239 15.11 -5.83 25.75
CA ALA A 239 16.16 -6.80 26.09
C ALA A 239 15.59 -8.11 26.68
N ASP A 240 14.42 -8.09 27.28
CA ASP A 240 13.70 -9.26 27.82
C ASP A 240 12.93 -10.05 26.75
N GLY A 241 13.01 -9.61 25.49
CA GLY A 241 12.32 -10.19 24.35
C GLY A 241 10.84 -9.79 24.23
N SER A 242 10.34 -8.93 25.11
CA SER A 242 9.03 -8.33 24.95
C SER A 242 9.05 -7.23 23.87
N VAL A 243 7.87 -6.83 23.36
CA VAL A 243 7.71 -5.76 22.38
C VAL A 243 6.80 -4.69 22.96
N THR A 244 7.30 -3.46 23.05
CA THR A 244 6.51 -2.30 23.40
C THR A 244 5.59 -1.93 22.24
N ILE A 245 4.32 -1.61 22.51
CA ILE A 245 3.39 -1.13 21.48
C ILE A 245 3.59 0.37 21.29
N PRO A 246 3.76 0.87 20.05
CA PRO A 246 3.76 2.30 19.78
C PRO A 246 2.53 2.98 20.39
N GLU A 247 2.72 4.14 21.04
CA GLU A 247 1.67 4.81 21.83
C GLU A 247 0.39 5.03 21.00
N VAL A 248 0.52 5.43 19.75
CA VAL A 248 -0.62 5.67 18.83
C VAL A 248 -1.44 4.42 18.53
N LEU A 249 -0.87 3.23 18.71
CA LEU A 249 -1.55 1.94 18.48
C LEU A 249 -2.22 1.37 19.74
N VAL A 250 -1.91 1.90 20.93
CA VAL A 250 -2.46 1.38 22.20
C VAL A 250 -4.00 1.40 22.21
N PRO A 251 -4.69 2.45 21.73
CA PRO A 251 -6.15 2.45 21.64
C PRO A 251 -6.69 1.33 20.71
N TYR A 252 -6.01 1.06 19.60
CA TYR A 252 -6.38 0.01 18.64
C TYR A 252 -6.05 -1.40 19.17
N MET A 253 -5.21 -1.50 20.20
CA MET A 253 -4.83 -2.73 20.89
C MET A 253 -5.62 -2.93 22.21
N HIS A 254 -6.74 -2.22 22.37
CA HIS A 254 -7.59 -2.28 23.57
C HIS A 254 -6.84 -2.02 24.88
N GLY A 255 -5.88 -1.09 24.87
CA GLY A 255 -5.08 -0.71 26.03
C GLY A 255 -3.86 -1.60 26.29
N VAL A 256 -3.57 -2.58 25.45
CA VAL A 256 -2.34 -3.38 25.55
C VAL A 256 -1.15 -2.49 25.17
N THR A 257 -0.20 -2.33 26.10
CA THR A 257 1.01 -1.51 25.92
C THR A 257 2.25 -2.34 25.61
N LYS A 258 2.20 -3.66 25.82
CA LYS A 258 3.35 -4.54 25.67
C LYS A 258 2.91 -5.97 25.32
N ILE A 259 3.59 -6.57 24.37
CA ILE A 259 3.47 -8.01 24.08
C ILE A 259 4.60 -8.73 24.84
N THR A 260 4.24 -9.73 25.65
CA THR A 260 5.15 -10.51 26.48
C THR A 260 4.95 -12.00 26.23
N LYS A 261 5.81 -12.83 26.79
CA LYS A 261 5.64 -14.30 26.70
C LYS A 261 4.37 -14.79 27.41
N GLU A 262 3.95 -14.07 28.46
CA GLU A 262 2.79 -14.44 29.29
C GLU A 262 1.46 -14.13 28.60
N ASN A 263 1.39 -13.02 27.83
CA ASN A 263 0.15 -12.60 27.13
C ASN A 263 0.13 -13.00 25.63
N ALA A 264 1.26 -13.48 25.09
CA ALA A 264 1.31 -14.01 23.74
C ALA A 264 0.68 -15.42 23.69
N VAL A 265 -0.05 -15.73 22.63
CA VAL A 265 -0.56 -17.08 22.38
C VAL A 265 0.63 -17.99 22.04
N PRO A 266 0.90 -19.05 22.84
CA PRO A 266 2.03 -19.91 22.56
C PRO A 266 1.79 -20.67 21.24
N PHE A 267 2.83 -20.79 20.42
CA PHE A 267 2.80 -21.63 19.25
C PHE A 267 2.65 -23.09 19.70
N ARG A 268 1.46 -23.65 19.54
CA ARG A 268 1.24 -25.07 19.77
C ARG A 268 1.68 -25.81 18.52
N ASN A 269 2.79 -26.53 18.60
CA ASN A 269 3.16 -27.50 17.58
C ASN A 269 2.00 -28.49 17.41
N LYS A 270 1.24 -28.37 16.32
CA LYS A 270 0.20 -29.33 15.94
C LYS A 270 0.80 -30.65 15.40
N VAL A 271 2.11 -30.82 15.47
CA VAL A 271 2.80 -32.04 15.08
C VAL A 271 2.82 -32.93 16.32
N ASN A 272 1.76 -33.66 16.53
CA ASN A 272 1.64 -34.93 17.26
C ASN A 272 0.19 -35.06 17.80
N LYS A 273 -0.74 -35.32 16.87
CA LYS A 273 -1.89 -36.20 17.13
C LYS A 273 -2.15 -37.02 15.90
#